data_93caf4f2de47b127031760b581655c88
#
_entry.id   93caf4f2de47b127031760b581655c88
#
_cell.length_a   1.000
_cell.length_b   1.000
_cell.length_c   1.000
_cell.angle_alpha   90.00
_cell.angle_beta   90.00
_cell.angle_gamma   90.00
#
_symmetry.space_group_name_H-M   'P 1'
#
loop_
_entity.id
_entity.type
_entity.pdbx_description
1 polymer ?
#
loop_
_entity_poly.entity_id
_entity_poly.type
_entity_poly.pdbx_seq_one_letter_code
_entity_poly.pdbx_strand_id
1 'polypeptide(L)'
;ALPIWKQEGHGTFTWASGAVYEGNWKDNQRDGYGTYKWNVGDSYEGEWKDNKFNGQGTLIQTDGTKYKGGFVNGMEEGSGIQEDKNGNRYEGFFKQGKKHGPFVETDKNGKVIRKGTYKMGRLEN
;
A
#
# COMPACT_ATOMS: atom_id res chain seq x y z
N ALA A 1 -19.69 6.42 9.40
CA ALA A 1 -19.41 7.03 10.70
C ALA A 1 -19.15 5.96 11.75
N LEU A 2 -18.31 6.29 12.72
CA LEU A 2 -18.04 5.39 13.83
C LEU A 2 -19.14 5.52 14.89
N PRO A 3 -19.35 4.46 15.70
CA PRO A 3 -20.32 4.54 16.78
C PRO A 3 -19.96 5.62 17.81
N ILE A 4 -20.92 5.98 18.66
CA ILE A 4 -20.74 7.08 19.64
C ILE A 4 -19.75 6.72 20.75
N TRP A 5 -19.50 5.43 20.99
CA TRP A 5 -18.49 5.00 21.94
C TRP A 5 -17.15 4.81 21.22
N LYS A 6 -16.07 4.90 21.96
CA LYS A 6 -14.74 4.68 21.42
C LYS A 6 -14.60 3.27 20.86
N GLN A 7 -14.04 3.19 19.66
CA GLN A 7 -13.68 1.91 19.03
C GLN A 7 -12.23 1.61 19.39
N GLU A 8 -12.01 0.48 20.04
CA GLU A 8 -10.66 0.05 20.42
C GLU A 8 -10.51 -1.45 20.21
N GLY A 9 -9.26 -1.92 20.04
CA GLY A 9 -8.98 -3.31 19.82
C GLY A 9 -9.35 -3.73 18.41
N HIS A 10 -9.63 -5.01 18.21
CA HIS A 10 -9.93 -5.57 16.90
C HIS A 10 -11.42 -5.44 16.60
N GLY A 11 -11.76 -4.99 15.41
CA GLY A 11 -13.16 -4.87 15.01
C GLY A 11 -13.34 -4.70 13.51
N THR A 12 -14.58 -4.89 13.06
CA THR A 12 -14.97 -4.76 11.66
C THR A 12 -15.95 -3.62 11.51
N PHE A 13 -15.73 -2.76 10.53
CA PHE A 13 -16.64 -1.66 10.21
C PHE A 13 -16.93 -1.66 8.73
N THR A 14 -18.21 -1.54 8.39
CA THR A 14 -18.67 -1.46 7.00
C THR A 14 -19.31 -0.10 6.77
N TRP A 15 -18.81 0.64 5.78
CA TRP A 15 -19.36 1.93 5.41
C TRP A 15 -20.55 1.76 4.45
N ALA A 16 -21.37 2.79 4.37
CA ALA A 16 -22.52 2.78 3.47
C ALA A 16 -22.12 2.60 2.01
N SER A 17 -20.92 3.00 1.63
CA SER A 17 -20.36 2.81 0.28
C SER A 17 -20.09 1.36 -0.07
N GLY A 18 -20.07 0.47 0.93
CA GLY A 18 -19.69 -0.94 0.74
C GLY A 18 -18.25 -1.22 1.11
N ALA A 19 -17.46 -0.19 1.43
CA ALA A 19 -16.10 -0.41 1.90
C ALA A 19 -16.09 -1.05 3.28
N VAL A 20 -15.09 -1.90 3.56
CA VAL A 20 -14.99 -2.66 4.81
C VAL A 20 -13.58 -2.53 5.37
N TYR A 21 -13.47 -2.23 6.65
CA TYR A 21 -12.21 -2.34 7.38
C TYR A 21 -12.35 -3.43 8.44
N GLU A 22 -11.36 -4.31 8.50
CA GLU A 22 -11.25 -5.31 9.57
C GLU A 22 -9.84 -5.23 10.14
N GLY A 23 -9.72 -4.92 11.42
CA GLY A 23 -8.42 -4.82 12.04
C GLY A 23 -8.47 -4.08 13.36
N ASN A 24 -7.33 -3.52 13.73
CA ASN A 24 -7.17 -2.86 15.00
C ASN A 24 -7.63 -1.41 14.96
N TRP A 25 -8.15 -0.95 16.09
CA TRP A 25 -8.68 0.38 16.30
C TRP A 25 -8.09 0.98 17.57
N LYS A 26 -7.89 2.28 17.58
CA LYS A 26 -7.49 3.02 18.76
C LYS A 26 -8.07 4.42 18.68
N ASP A 27 -8.78 4.83 19.74
CA ASP A 27 -9.39 6.17 19.81
C ASP A 27 -10.25 6.49 18.57
N ASN A 28 -11.06 5.52 18.14
CA ASN A 28 -11.94 5.61 16.96
C ASN A 28 -11.20 5.72 15.63
N GLN A 29 -9.91 5.42 15.62
CA GLN A 29 -9.10 5.46 14.40
C GLN A 29 -8.52 4.10 14.09
N ARG A 30 -8.33 3.82 12.80
CA ARG A 30 -7.62 2.61 12.37
C ARG A 30 -6.16 2.77 12.79
N ASP A 31 -5.70 1.83 13.59
CA ASP A 31 -4.37 1.92 14.19
C ASP A 31 -3.87 0.50 14.47
N GLY A 32 -2.67 0.17 14.01
CA GLY A 32 -2.13 -1.17 14.08
C GLY A 32 -2.34 -1.92 12.77
N TYR A 33 -2.51 -3.23 12.83
CA TYR A 33 -2.65 -4.04 11.61
C TYR A 33 -4.12 -4.16 11.22
N GLY A 34 -4.42 -4.03 9.92
CA GLY A 34 -5.77 -4.19 9.43
C GLY A 34 -5.87 -4.27 7.93
N THR A 35 -7.03 -4.74 7.46
CA THR A 35 -7.34 -4.88 6.04
C THR A 35 -8.49 -3.95 5.68
N TYR A 36 -8.30 -3.14 4.66
CA TYR A 36 -9.32 -2.25 4.11
C TYR A 36 -9.64 -2.69 2.69
N LYS A 37 -10.92 -2.90 2.42
CA LYS A 37 -11.41 -3.27 1.09
C LYS A 37 -12.36 -2.19 0.61
N TRP A 38 -12.01 -1.53 -0.50
CA TRP A 38 -12.90 -0.54 -1.12
C TRP A 38 -14.01 -1.26 -1.90
N ASN A 39 -15.11 -0.58 -2.10
CA ASN A 39 -16.22 -1.16 -2.85
C ASN A 39 -15.89 -1.40 -4.33
N VAL A 40 -14.86 -0.77 -4.86
CA VAL A 40 -14.41 -0.95 -6.24
C VAL A 40 -13.43 -2.11 -6.42
N GLY A 41 -13.08 -2.80 -5.33
CA GLY A 41 -12.23 -3.98 -5.41
C GLY A 41 -10.76 -3.77 -5.06
N ASP A 42 -10.32 -2.54 -4.89
CA ASP A 42 -8.99 -2.27 -4.36
C ASP A 42 -8.93 -2.72 -2.90
N SER A 43 -7.75 -3.13 -2.43
CA SER A 43 -7.59 -3.50 -1.03
C SER A 43 -6.21 -3.13 -0.51
N TYR A 44 -6.15 -2.85 0.78
CA TYR A 44 -4.89 -2.64 1.49
C TYR A 44 -4.86 -3.56 2.71
N GLU A 45 -3.73 -4.22 2.93
CA GLU A 45 -3.51 -5.05 4.10
C GLU A 45 -2.16 -4.66 4.70
N GLY A 46 -2.15 -4.22 5.95
CA GLY A 46 -0.91 -3.84 6.58
C GLY A 46 -1.11 -2.96 7.80
N GLU A 47 -0.11 -2.15 8.06
CA GLU A 47 -0.09 -1.32 9.26
C GLU A 47 -0.79 0.02 9.01
N TRP A 48 -1.44 0.51 10.05
CA TRP A 48 -2.21 1.75 10.04
C TRP A 48 -1.80 2.61 11.21
N LYS A 49 -1.87 3.91 11.02
CA LYS A 49 -1.71 4.87 12.11
C LYS A 49 -2.55 6.09 11.80
N ASP A 50 -3.38 6.50 12.78
CA ASP A 50 -4.22 7.69 12.67
C ASP A 50 -5.05 7.69 11.37
N ASN A 51 -5.67 6.53 11.05
CA ASN A 51 -6.52 6.32 9.87
C ASN A 51 -5.77 6.32 8.53
N LYS A 52 -4.44 6.23 8.54
CA LYS A 52 -3.65 6.24 7.31
C LYS A 52 -2.74 5.01 7.23
N PHE A 53 -2.43 4.58 6.00
CA PHE A 53 -1.41 3.56 5.78
C PHE A 53 -0.09 4.08 6.34
N ASN A 54 0.55 3.28 7.18
CA ASN A 54 1.79 3.71 7.80
C ASN A 54 2.55 2.49 8.29
N GLY A 55 3.79 2.31 7.84
CA GLY A 55 4.56 1.12 8.11
C GLY A 55 4.57 0.19 6.91
N GLN A 56 4.57 -1.12 7.13
CA GLN A 56 4.61 -2.10 6.04
C GLN A 56 3.21 -2.51 5.63
N GLY A 57 2.98 -2.62 4.33
CA GLY A 57 1.68 -3.04 3.83
C GLY A 57 1.70 -3.50 2.39
N THR A 58 0.56 -4.06 1.95
CA THR A 58 0.35 -4.53 0.58
C THR A 58 -0.92 -3.85 0.05
N LEU A 59 -0.76 -3.13 -1.06
CA LEU A 59 -1.87 -2.48 -1.75
C LEU A 59 -2.13 -3.21 -3.06
N ILE A 60 -3.37 -3.65 -3.27
CA ILE A 60 -3.78 -4.37 -4.47
C ILE A 60 -4.85 -3.54 -5.16
N GLN A 61 -4.64 -3.25 -6.44
CA GLN A 61 -5.58 -2.46 -7.23
C GLN A 61 -6.33 -3.33 -8.22
N THR A 62 -7.52 -2.91 -8.59
CA THR A 62 -8.39 -3.67 -9.49
C THR A 62 -7.79 -3.88 -10.87
N ASP A 63 -6.88 -3.02 -11.29
CA ASP A 63 -6.19 -3.18 -12.57
C ASP A 63 -5.12 -4.27 -12.53
N GLY A 64 -4.92 -4.93 -11.38
CA GLY A 64 -3.94 -5.99 -11.23
C GLY A 64 -2.58 -5.52 -10.70
N THR A 65 -2.42 -4.23 -10.47
CA THR A 65 -1.18 -3.69 -9.88
C THR A 65 -1.13 -4.00 -8.40
N LYS A 66 0.04 -4.41 -7.91
CA LYS A 66 0.26 -4.72 -6.50
C LYS A 66 1.53 -4.01 -6.02
N TYR A 67 1.44 -3.37 -4.86
CA TYR A 67 2.61 -2.80 -4.20
C TYR A 67 2.77 -3.44 -2.83
N LYS A 68 4.00 -3.84 -2.50
CA LYS A 68 4.33 -4.37 -1.18
C LYS A 68 5.57 -3.66 -0.67
N GLY A 69 5.44 -2.98 0.45
CA GLY A 69 6.56 -2.24 1.02
C GLY A 69 6.13 -1.23 2.06
N GLY A 70 6.94 -0.20 2.23
CA GLY A 70 6.71 0.82 3.23
C GLY A 70 5.72 1.89 2.80
N PHE A 71 5.05 2.45 3.80
CA PHE A 71 4.12 3.57 3.64
C PHE A 71 4.36 4.59 4.74
N VAL A 72 4.20 5.85 4.43
CA VAL A 72 4.17 6.94 5.40
C VAL A 72 3.02 7.87 5.02
N ASN A 73 2.10 8.09 5.96
CA ASN A 73 0.95 8.97 5.78
C ASN A 73 0.18 8.69 4.50
N GLY A 74 -0.03 7.40 4.17
CA GLY A 74 -0.81 7.00 3.03
C GLY A 74 -0.06 6.93 1.71
N MET A 75 1.23 7.25 1.69
CA MET A 75 2.02 7.22 0.47
C MET A 75 3.15 6.20 0.59
N GLU A 76 3.50 5.58 -0.54
CA GLU A 76 4.63 4.65 -0.58
C GLU A 76 5.92 5.39 -0.20
N GLU A 77 6.70 4.75 0.65
CA GLU A 77 7.92 5.35 1.18
C GLU A 77 8.92 4.26 1.53
N GLY A 78 10.19 4.44 1.15
CA GLY A 78 11.23 3.49 1.44
C GLY A 78 11.28 2.35 0.44
N SER A 79 11.79 1.19 0.82
CA SER A 79 11.93 0.07 -0.08
C SER A 79 10.58 -0.57 -0.38
N GLY A 80 10.38 -1.00 -1.62
CA GLY A 80 9.14 -1.64 -2.02
C GLY A 80 9.26 -2.40 -3.32
N ILE A 81 8.26 -3.25 -3.56
CA ILE A 81 8.14 -4.03 -4.78
C ILE A 81 6.79 -3.70 -5.41
N GLN A 82 6.81 -3.28 -6.66
CA GLN A 82 5.59 -3.03 -7.42
C GLN A 82 5.50 -4.05 -8.55
N GLU A 83 4.35 -4.72 -8.64
CA GLU A 83 4.12 -5.73 -9.68
C GLU A 83 2.94 -5.31 -10.53
N ASP A 84 3.09 -5.32 -11.85
CA ASP A 84 1.99 -4.99 -12.73
C ASP A 84 1.16 -6.23 -13.07
N LYS A 85 0.07 -6.03 -13.80
CA LYS A 85 -0.86 -7.11 -14.15
C LYS A 85 -0.22 -8.21 -14.99
N ASN A 86 0.91 -7.93 -15.63
CA ASN A 86 1.61 -8.89 -16.47
C ASN A 86 2.69 -9.67 -15.71
N GLY A 87 2.86 -9.37 -14.43
CA GLY A 87 3.85 -10.03 -13.60
C GLY A 87 5.23 -9.38 -13.64
N ASN A 88 5.37 -8.26 -14.34
CA ASN A 88 6.64 -7.52 -14.33
C ASN A 88 6.79 -6.82 -12.98
N ARG A 89 8.01 -6.79 -12.44
CA ARG A 89 8.26 -6.30 -11.09
C ARG A 89 9.30 -5.20 -11.10
N TYR A 90 9.00 -4.14 -10.35
CA TYR A 90 9.96 -3.11 -9.99
C TYR A 90 10.37 -3.35 -8.53
N GLU A 91 11.66 -3.48 -8.28
CA GLU A 91 12.19 -3.56 -6.92
C GLU A 91 13.11 -2.37 -6.70
N GLY A 92 12.77 -1.54 -5.74
CA GLY A 92 13.55 -0.33 -5.50
C GLY A 92 12.98 0.48 -4.37
N PHE A 93 13.06 1.79 -4.53
CA PHE A 93 12.69 2.71 -3.47
C PHE A 93 11.64 3.69 -3.95
N PHE A 94 10.87 4.20 -2.98
CA PHE A 94 9.82 5.17 -3.20
C PHE A 94 9.98 6.33 -2.23
N LYS A 95 9.58 7.50 -2.65
CA LYS A 95 9.54 8.69 -1.81
C LYS A 95 8.29 9.47 -2.14
N GLN A 96 7.42 9.67 -1.14
CA GLN A 96 6.16 10.38 -1.30
C GLN A 96 5.35 9.86 -2.48
N GLY A 97 5.26 8.52 -2.61
CA GLY A 97 4.48 7.86 -3.65
C GLY A 97 5.16 7.77 -5.01
N LYS A 98 6.37 8.26 -5.14
CA LYS A 98 7.10 8.27 -6.41
C LYS A 98 8.32 7.36 -6.36
N LYS A 99 8.64 6.72 -7.49
CA LYS A 99 9.87 5.95 -7.59
C LYS A 99 11.06 6.87 -7.37
N HIS A 100 12.00 6.42 -6.53
CA HIS A 100 13.15 7.26 -6.16
C HIS A 100 14.30 6.37 -5.69
N GLY A 101 15.46 6.51 -6.33
CA GLY A 101 16.64 5.74 -5.97
C GLY A 101 16.92 4.59 -6.93
N PRO A 102 17.90 3.76 -6.60
CA PRO A 102 18.29 2.65 -7.46
C PRO A 102 17.19 1.59 -7.53
N PHE A 103 17.06 0.92 -8.69
CA PHE A 103 16.03 -0.08 -8.89
C PHE A 103 16.48 -1.16 -9.87
N VAL A 104 15.76 -2.28 -9.83
CA VAL A 104 15.87 -3.36 -10.80
C VAL A 104 14.46 -3.73 -11.23
N GLU A 105 14.24 -3.84 -12.55
CA GLU A 105 12.98 -4.36 -13.07
C GLU A 105 13.22 -5.73 -13.68
N THR A 106 12.29 -6.66 -13.40
CA THR A 106 12.33 -8.01 -13.91
C THR A 106 11.01 -8.35 -14.59
N ASP A 107 11.03 -9.29 -15.52
CA ASP A 107 9.82 -9.81 -16.10
C ASP A 107 9.22 -10.90 -15.19
N LYS A 108 8.08 -11.46 -15.59
CA LYS A 108 7.38 -12.50 -14.81
C LYS A 108 8.22 -13.74 -14.57
N ASN A 109 9.26 -13.97 -15.38
CA ASN A 109 10.15 -15.11 -15.25
C ASN A 109 11.42 -14.80 -14.45
N GLY A 110 11.53 -13.58 -13.92
CA GLY A 110 12.67 -13.16 -13.13
C GLY A 110 13.84 -12.64 -13.94
N LYS A 111 13.67 -12.47 -15.25
CA LYS A 111 14.73 -11.92 -16.08
C LYS A 111 14.81 -10.42 -15.93
N VAL A 112 16.01 -9.90 -15.72
CA VAL A 112 16.22 -8.46 -15.59
C VAL A 112 15.98 -7.80 -16.95
N ILE A 113 15.06 -6.83 -16.98
CA ILE A 113 14.74 -6.09 -18.19
C ILE A 113 15.22 -4.64 -18.13
N ARG A 114 15.48 -4.12 -16.92
CA ARG A 114 16.00 -2.77 -16.78
C ARG A 114 16.58 -2.57 -15.39
N LYS A 115 17.65 -1.78 -15.31
CA LYS A 115 18.23 -1.29 -14.07
C LYS A 115 18.49 0.20 -14.22
N GLY A 116 18.52 0.89 -13.11
CA GLY A 116 18.86 2.31 -13.16
C GLY A 116 18.57 3.00 -11.85
N THR A 117 18.32 4.30 -11.95
CA THR A 117 18.03 5.14 -10.81
C THR A 117 16.89 6.08 -11.19
N TYR A 118 15.90 6.18 -10.31
CA TYR A 118 14.86 7.20 -10.43
C TYR A 118 15.14 8.36 -9.49
N LYS A 119 14.70 9.54 -9.88
CA LYS A 119 14.71 10.70 -9.02
C LYS A 119 13.33 11.33 -9.08
N MET A 120 12.57 11.22 -7.98
CA MET A 120 11.22 11.76 -7.85
C MET A 120 10.34 11.40 -9.05
N GLY A 121 10.33 10.12 -9.43
CA GLY A 121 9.49 9.60 -10.49
C GLY A 121 10.06 9.67 -11.88
N ARG A 122 11.25 10.25 -12.06
CA ARG A 122 11.88 10.39 -13.37
C ARG A 122 13.09 9.46 -13.47
N LEU A 123 13.15 8.72 -14.56
CA LEU A 123 14.28 7.83 -14.82
C LEU A 123 15.50 8.68 -15.18
N GLU A 124 16.59 8.45 -14.49
CA GLU A 124 17.87 9.14 -14.78
C GLU A 124 18.70 8.32 -15.77
N ASN A 125 19.37 9.02 -16.64
CA ASN A 125 20.25 8.40 -17.62
C ASN A 125 21.66 8.21 -17.07
#